data_1d569b265eb725b707e51e02f0a170ae
#
_entry.id   1d569b265eb725b707e51e02f0a170ae
#
_cell.length_a   1.000
_cell.length_b   1.000
_cell.length_c   1.000
_cell.angle_alpha   90.00
_cell.angle_beta   90.00
_cell.angle_gamma   90.00
#
_symmetry.space_group_name_H-M   'P 1'
#
loop_
_entity.id
_entity.type
_entity.pdbx_description
1 polymer ?
#
loop_
_entity_poly.entity_id
_entity_poly.type
_entity_poly.pdbx_seq_one_letter_code
_entity_poly.pdbx_strand_id
1 'polypeptide(L)'
;MKKRPSIALLTALLAVVFAAGIGVYSSYIGMKIYQESSDHLFESFSQISKTFTLFVQRNWTMLGQWDSLLKNAKSVASAESIWPDVQDGKASWHYSDFYLFNENSYYITADGRRGSADSISSVVQEVYSEGGPIVSTYTATYGVPKIVFAMPLSRDITLDGVTYTGLAVSYDTDVVDDLVDGSLYG
;
A
#
# COMPACT_ATOMS: atom_id res chain seq x y z
N MET A 1 -43.73 60.28 36.00
CA MET A 1 -43.18 59.18 36.86
C MET A 1 -42.52 58.15 35.95
N LYS A 2 -41.20 58.06 35.94
CA LYS A 2 -40.48 57.00 35.25
C LYS A 2 -40.60 55.70 36.06
N LYS A 3 -41.34 54.72 35.58
CA LYS A 3 -41.40 53.39 36.22
C LYS A 3 -40.00 52.78 36.13
N ARG A 4 -39.39 52.55 37.31
CA ARG A 4 -38.13 51.79 37.35
C ARG A 4 -38.43 50.35 36.91
N PRO A 5 -37.65 49.75 35.98
CA PRO A 5 -37.86 48.35 35.63
C PRO A 5 -37.73 47.52 36.89
N SER A 6 -38.62 46.52 37.07
CA SER A 6 -38.56 45.65 38.24
C SER A 6 -37.27 44.82 38.16
N ILE A 7 -36.63 44.56 39.29
CA ILE A 7 -35.40 43.77 39.39
C ILE A 7 -35.58 42.43 38.69
N ALA A 8 -36.80 41.84 38.75
CA ALA A 8 -37.15 40.59 38.05
C ALA A 8 -37.03 40.70 36.53
N LEU A 9 -37.36 41.86 35.95
CA LEU A 9 -37.26 42.06 34.49
C LEU A 9 -35.80 42.23 34.07
N LEU A 10 -34.97 42.83 34.92
CA LEU A 10 -33.53 42.96 34.68
C LEU A 10 -32.80 41.63 34.74
N THR A 11 -33.13 40.81 35.75
CA THR A 11 -32.55 39.44 35.87
C THR A 11 -32.98 38.51 34.73
N ALA A 12 -34.25 38.58 34.29
CA ALA A 12 -34.71 37.84 33.13
C ALA A 12 -33.99 38.23 31.83
N LEU A 13 -33.80 39.54 31.62
CA LEU A 13 -33.05 40.03 30.45
C LEU A 13 -31.59 39.54 30.47
N LEU A 14 -30.96 39.62 31.64
CA LEU A 14 -29.57 39.14 31.81
C LEU A 14 -29.46 37.64 31.56
N ALA A 15 -30.39 36.82 32.03
CA ALA A 15 -30.42 35.39 31.79
C ALA A 15 -30.57 35.06 30.29
N VAL A 16 -31.40 35.80 29.56
CA VAL A 16 -31.56 35.60 28.09
C VAL A 16 -30.28 35.96 27.34
N VAL A 17 -29.61 37.06 27.73
CA VAL A 17 -28.35 37.45 27.11
C VAL A 17 -27.23 36.41 27.34
N PHE A 18 -27.14 35.86 28.56
CA PHE A 18 -26.22 34.80 28.89
C PHE A 18 -26.53 33.53 28.11
N ALA A 19 -27.77 33.10 28.04
CA ALA A 19 -28.18 31.91 27.29
C ALA A 19 -27.86 32.06 25.78
N ALA A 20 -28.16 33.24 25.22
CA ALA A 20 -27.82 33.53 23.84
C ALA A 20 -26.29 33.53 23.58
N GLY A 21 -25.52 34.10 24.51
CA GLY A 21 -24.05 34.12 24.44
C GLY A 21 -23.46 32.69 24.49
N ILE A 22 -23.95 31.86 25.39
CA ILE A 22 -23.53 30.43 25.49
C ILE A 22 -23.89 29.68 24.20
N GLY A 23 -25.09 29.91 23.66
CA GLY A 23 -25.54 29.27 22.42
C GLY A 23 -24.66 29.62 21.24
N VAL A 24 -24.34 30.91 21.02
CA VAL A 24 -23.45 31.37 19.96
C VAL A 24 -22.04 30.83 20.14
N TYR A 25 -21.52 30.89 21.37
CA TYR A 25 -20.17 30.38 21.68
C TYR A 25 -20.06 28.87 21.44
N SER A 26 -21.04 28.08 21.90
CA SER A 26 -21.08 26.63 21.68
C SER A 26 -21.16 26.26 20.20
N SER A 27 -21.96 26.99 19.42
CA SER A 27 -22.07 26.79 17.97
C SER A 27 -20.77 27.14 17.27
N TYR A 28 -20.10 28.22 17.66
CA TYR A 28 -18.81 28.62 17.11
C TYR A 28 -17.72 27.59 17.40
N ILE A 29 -17.62 27.11 18.64
CA ILE A 29 -16.64 26.06 19.02
C ILE A 29 -16.93 24.76 18.29
N GLY A 30 -18.21 24.33 18.22
CA GLY A 30 -18.60 23.13 17.52
C GLY A 30 -18.20 23.17 16.03
N MET A 31 -18.43 24.31 15.37
CA MET A 31 -18.04 24.50 13.97
C MET A 31 -16.52 24.49 13.79
N LYS A 32 -15.78 25.13 14.71
CA LYS A 32 -14.31 25.19 14.64
C LYS A 32 -13.67 23.81 14.87
N ILE A 33 -14.15 23.05 15.86
CA ILE A 33 -13.70 21.68 16.11
C ILE A 33 -13.99 20.79 14.89
N TYR A 34 -15.16 20.93 14.28
CA TYR A 34 -15.51 20.15 13.09
C TYR A 34 -14.60 20.48 11.90
N GLN A 35 -14.30 21.75 11.67
CA GLN A 35 -13.39 22.16 10.61
C GLN A 35 -11.96 21.66 10.86
N GLU A 36 -11.41 21.87 12.05
CA GLU A 36 -10.06 21.39 12.40
C GLU A 36 -9.96 19.86 12.28
N SER A 37 -10.98 19.13 12.74
CA SER A 37 -11.01 17.66 12.62
C SER A 37 -11.11 17.20 11.17
N SER A 38 -11.91 17.90 10.35
CA SER A 38 -12.03 17.60 8.92
C SER A 38 -10.71 17.88 8.17
N ASP A 39 -10.06 19.02 8.46
CA ASP A 39 -8.80 19.39 7.84
C ASP A 39 -7.69 18.39 8.19
N HIS A 40 -7.60 17.95 9.44
CA HIS A 40 -6.67 16.92 9.87
C HIS A 40 -6.92 15.57 9.18
N LEU A 41 -8.18 15.17 9.03
CA LEU A 41 -8.52 13.94 8.32
C LEU A 41 -8.15 14.03 6.84
N PHE A 42 -8.40 15.17 6.20
CA PHE A 42 -8.01 15.40 4.81
C PHE A 42 -6.50 15.38 4.61
N GLU A 43 -5.75 16.01 5.51
CA GLU A 43 -4.29 16.01 5.48
C GLU A 43 -3.74 14.60 5.66
N SER A 44 -4.21 13.86 6.67
CA SER A 44 -3.81 12.47 6.91
C SER A 44 -4.13 11.58 5.72
N PHE A 45 -5.34 11.69 5.14
CA PHE A 45 -5.72 10.92 3.95
C PHE A 45 -4.84 11.26 2.74
N SER A 46 -4.54 12.53 2.54
CA SER A 46 -3.65 12.98 1.46
C SER A 46 -2.24 12.41 1.62
N GLN A 47 -1.72 12.40 2.85
CA GLN A 47 -0.41 11.85 3.16
C GLN A 47 -0.37 10.33 2.92
N ILE A 48 -1.36 9.57 3.41
CA ILE A 48 -1.49 8.13 3.19
C ILE A 48 -1.57 7.82 1.69
N SER A 49 -2.41 8.55 0.95
CA SER A 49 -2.55 8.38 -0.50
C SER A 49 -1.24 8.62 -1.24
N LYS A 50 -0.48 9.67 -0.86
CA LYS A 50 0.83 9.94 -1.43
C LYS A 50 1.83 8.84 -1.11
N THR A 51 1.88 8.38 0.14
CA THR A 51 2.77 7.31 0.57
C THR A 51 2.47 6.01 -0.18
N PHE A 52 1.19 5.66 -0.31
CA PHE A 52 0.76 4.50 -1.09
C PHE A 52 1.14 4.61 -2.57
N THR A 53 0.95 5.79 -3.17
CA THR A 53 1.36 6.03 -4.57
C THR A 53 2.86 5.85 -4.76
N LEU A 54 3.67 6.37 -3.84
CA LEU A 54 5.13 6.20 -3.87
C LEU A 54 5.53 4.73 -3.69
N PHE A 55 4.87 4.01 -2.80
CA PHE A 55 5.08 2.58 -2.60
C PHE A 55 4.82 1.79 -3.90
N VAL A 56 3.69 2.04 -4.56
CA VAL A 56 3.35 1.40 -5.83
C VAL A 56 4.37 1.73 -6.92
N GLN A 57 4.71 3.01 -7.10
CA GLN A 57 5.71 3.44 -8.10
C GLN A 57 7.09 2.84 -7.85
N ARG A 58 7.49 2.77 -6.59
CA ARG A 58 8.76 2.16 -6.19
C ARG A 58 8.81 0.69 -6.56
N ASN A 59 7.74 -0.06 -6.32
CA ASN A 59 7.65 -1.47 -6.69
C ASN A 59 7.76 -1.69 -8.20
N TRP A 60 7.07 -0.90 -9.01
CA TRP A 60 7.19 -0.98 -10.47
C TRP A 60 8.59 -0.64 -10.95
N THR A 61 9.24 0.35 -10.36
CA THR A 61 10.62 0.70 -10.69
C THR A 61 11.57 -0.45 -10.39
N MET A 62 11.44 -1.07 -9.23
CA MET A 62 12.24 -2.23 -8.80
C MET A 62 12.04 -3.43 -9.73
N LEU A 63 10.79 -3.81 -9.99
CA LEU A 63 10.48 -4.92 -10.90
C LEU A 63 11.02 -4.66 -12.32
N GLY A 64 10.88 -3.43 -12.83
CA GLY A 64 11.44 -3.04 -14.13
C GLY A 64 12.96 -3.10 -14.19
N GLN A 65 13.65 -2.78 -13.09
CA GLN A 65 15.11 -2.94 -12.99
C GLN A 65 15.50 -4.42 -13.08
N TRP A 66 14.83 -5.29 -12.35
CA TRP A 66 15.10 -6.74 -12.39
C TRP A 66 14.76 -7.36 -13.74
N ASP A 67 13.64 -6.98 -14.34
CA ASP A 67 13.31 -7.41 -15.70
C ASP A 67 14.42 -7.01 -16.69
N SER A 68 14.94 -5.79 -16.56
CA SER A 68 16.04 -5.30 -17.42
C SER A 68 17.34 -6.07 -17.20
N LEU A 69 17.68 -6.42 -15.95
CA LEU A 69 18.85 -7.25 -15.64
C LEU A 69 18.70 -8.65 -16.23
N LEU A 70 17.54 -9.27 -16.04
CA LEU A 70 17.21 -10.59 -16.56
C LEU A 70 17.21 -10.62 -18.10
N LYS A 71 16.61 -9.62 -18.73
CA LYS A 71 16.59 -9.46 -20.20
C LYS A 71 18.00 -9.41 -20.80
N ASN A 72 18.94 -8.77 -20.11
CA ASN A 72 20.31 -8.61 -20.56
C ASN A 72 21.21 -9.81 -20.19
N ALA A 73 20.71 -10.78 -19.42
CA ALA A 73 21.44 -11.97 -19.07
C ALA A 73 21.71 -12.82 -20.32
N LYS A 74 22.98 -13.13 -20.56
CA LYS A 74 23.42 -13.89 -21.76
C LYS A 74 23.42 -15.39 -21.54
N SER A 75 23.30 -15.84 -20.29
CA SER A 75 23.35 -17.25 -19.90
C SER A 75 22.56 -17.48 -18.62
N VAL A 76 22.25 -18.73 -18.30
CA VAL A 76 21.64 -19.15 -17.01
C VAL A 76 22.45 -18.63 -15.83
N ALA A 77 23.77 -18.79 -15.85
CA ALA A 77 24.65 -18.30 -14.79
C ALA A 77 24.58 -16.77 -14.63
N SER A 78 24.40 -16.01 -15.73
CA SER A 78 24.21 -14.56 -15.66
C SER A 78 22.84 -14.19 -15.07
N ALA A 79 21.79 -14.95 -15.37
CA ALA A 79 20.48 -14.74 -14.80
C ALA A 79 20.47 -15.06 -13.28
N GLU A 80 21.14 -16.14 -12.89
CA GLU A 80 21.26 -16.52 -11.46
C GLU A 80 22.13 -15.54 -10.66
N SER A 81 23.02 -14.80 -11.31
CA SER A 81 23.87 -13.80 -10.63
C SER A 81 23.09 -12.63 -10.00
N ILE A 82 21.82 -12.46 -10.36
CA ILE A 82 20.96 -11.45 -9.73
C ILE A 82 20.41 -11.87 -8.36
N TRP A 83 20.45 -13.18 -8.02
CA TRP A 83 19.86 -13.66 -6.76
C TRP A 83 20.45 -13.02 -5.51
N PRO A 84 21.76 -12.78 -5.39
CA PRO A 84 22.32 -12.03 -4.26
C PRO A 84 21.71 -10.62 -4.16
N ASP A 85 21.62 -9.89 -5.28
CA ASP A 85 21.05 -8.54 -5.30
C ASP A 85 19.56 -8.54 -4.92
N VAL A 86 18.81 -9.55 -5.37
CA VAL A 86 17.41 -9.73 -4.99
C VAL A 86 17.29 -10.06 -3.50
N GLN A 87 18.14 -10.92 -2.95
CA GLN A 87 18.13 -11.25 -1.52
C GLN A 87 18.53 -10.05 -0.66
N ASP A 88 19.55 -9.30 -1.04
CA ASP A 88 19.97 -8.06 -0.35
C ASP A 88 18.88 -7.00 -0.45
N GLY A 89 18.18 -6.94 -1.59
CA GLY A 89 17.03 -6.09 -1.83
C GLY A 89 15.88 -6.38 -0.85
N LYS A 90 15.70 -7.61 -0.39
CA LYS A 90 14.65 -7.98 0.55
C LYS A 90 14.67 -7.13 1.82
N ALA A 91 15.85 -6.90 2.40
CA ALA A 91 16.01 -6.06 3.58
C ALA A 91 15.74 -4.58 3.32
N SER A 92 16.11 -4.08 2.14
CA SER A 92 15.99 -2.66 1.78
C SER A 92 14.59 -2.28 1.27
N TRP A 93 13.86 -3.25 0.70
CA TRP A 93 12.57 -3.03 0.07
C TRP A 93 11.40 -3.65 0.87
N HIS A 94 11.70 -4.39 1.94
CA HIS A 94 10.75 -5.01 2.87
C HIS A 94 9.74 -5.97 2.22
N TYR A 95 10.05 -6.55 1.05
CA TYR A 95 9.19 -7.59 0.50
C TYR A 95 9.42 -8.95 1.17
N SER A 96 8.38 -9.76 1.23
CA SER A 96 8.45 -11.09 1.85
C SER A 96 9.12 -12.10 0.93
N ASP A 97 8.68 -12.16 -0.33
CA ASP A 97 9.18 -13.12 -1.31
C ASP A 97 9.29 -12.49 -2.71
N PHE A 98 10.23 -13.03 -3.49
CA PHE A 98 10.39 -12.76 -4.92
C PHE A 98 10.15 -14.04 -5.69
N TYR A 99 9.47 -13.96 -6.82
CA TYR A 99 9.17 -15.10 -7.69
C TYR A 99 9.49 -14.79 -9.15
N LEU A 100 10.11 -15.76 -9.83
CA LEU A 100 9.90 -15.95 -11.26
C LEU A 100 8.86 -17.03 -11.42
N PHE A 101 7.92 -16.87 -12.34
CA PHE A 101 6.82 -17.83 -12.56
C PHE A 101 6.52 -18.01 -14.05
N ASN A 102 5.76 -19.04 -14.37
CA ASN A 102 5.24 -19.30 -15.70
C ASN A 102 3.73 -19.54 -15.71
N GLU A 103 3.14 -19.69 -16.87
CA GLU A 103 1.71 -19.91 -17.08
C GLU A 103 1.14 -21.12 -16.31
N ASN A 104 1.97 -22.12 -16.03
CA ASN A 104 1.57 -23.32 -15.29
C ASN A 104 1.75 -23.16 -13.77
N SER A 105 1.92 -21.93 -13.28
CA SER A 105 2.17 -21.61 -11.87
C SER A 105 3.43 -22.27 -11.28
N TYR A 106 4.35 -22.75 -12.12
CA TYR A 106 5.68 -23.12 -11.64
C TYR A 106 6.45 -21.84 -11.30
N TYR A 107 7.11 -21.87 -10.15
CA TYR A 107 7.88 -20.73 -9.69
C TYR A 107 9.26 -21.13 -9.18
N ILE A 108 10.16 -20.16 -9.19
CA ILE A 108 11.44 -20.17 -8.46
C ILE A 108 11.54 -18.89 -7.63
N THR A 109 12.00 -19.01 -6.39
CA THR A 109 12.26 -17.89 -5.48
C THR A 109 13.75 -17.51 -5.51
N ALA A 110 14.10 -16.34 -4.98
CA ALA A 110 15.49 -15.88 -4.91
C ALA A 110 16.42 -16.78 -4.08
N ASP A 111 15.87 -17.55 -3.13
CA ASP A 111 16.61 -18.56 -2.36
C ASP A 111 16.67 -19.93 -3.05
N GLY A 112 16.23 -20.00 -4.30
CA GLY A 112 16.30 -21.22 -5.13
C GLY A 112 15.20 -22.24 -4.87
N ARG A 113 14.23 -21.97 -4.00
CA ARG A 113 13.07 -22.85 -3.82
C ARG A 113 12.23 -22.87 -5.09
N ARG A 114 11.82 -24.07 -5.50
CA ARG A 114 11.02 -24.29 -6.70
C ARG A 114 9.76 -25.07 -6.34
N GLY A 115 8.69 -24.79 -7.06
CA GLY A 115 7.45 -25.51 -6.87
C GLY A 115 6.38 -25.10 -7.87
N SER A 116 5.23 -25.74 -7.74
CA SER A 116 3.97 -25.30 -8.33
C SER A 116 3.03 -24.97 -7.18
N ALA A 117 2.43 -23.79 -7.20
CA ALA A 117 1.59 -23.34 -6.11
C ALA A 117 0.22 -22.90 -6.62
N ASP A 118 -0.81 -23.62 -6.20
CA ASP A 118 -2.20 -23.24 -6.47
C ASP A 118 -2.53 -21.86 -5.88
N SER A 119 -1.86 -21.49 -4.79
CA SER A 119 -2.05 -20.19 -4.12
C SER A 119 -1.71 -18.98 -4.99
N ILE A 120 -0.75 -19.11 -5.93
CA ILE A 120 -0.39 -18.02 -6.85
C ILE A 120 -1.04 -18.15 -8.22
N SER A 121 -1.81 -19.21 -8.47
CA SER A 121 -2.39 -19.48 -9.80
C SER A 121 -3.35 -18.38 -10.25
N SER A 122 -4.11 -17.78 -9.32
CA SER A 122 -4.99 -16.63 -9.62
C SER A 122 -4.20 -15.41 -10.08
N VAL A 123 -3.08 -15.11 -9.41
CA VAL A 123 -2.17 -14.01 -9.77
C VAL A 123 -1.57 -14.25 -11.14
N VAL A 124 -1.11 -15.49 -11.40
CA VAL A 124 -0.55 -15.89 -12.71
C VAL A 124 -1.59 -15.69 -13.82
N GLN A 125 -2.81 -16.21 -13.63
CA GLN A 125 -3.90 -16.03 -14.60
C GLN A 125 -4.22 -14.56 -14.85
N GLU A 126 -4.24 -13.73 -13.80
CA GLU A 126 -4.51 -12.30 -13.92
C GLU A 126 -3.44 -11.60 -14.74
N VAL A 127 -2.14 -11.87 -14.50
CA VAL A 127 -1.02 -11.31 -15.29
C VAL A 127 -1.17 -11.63 -16.77
N TYR A 128 -1.52 -12.87 -17.12
CA TYR A 128 -1.63 -13.26 -18.53
C TYR A 128 -2.92 -12.76 -19.18
N SER A 129 -4.02 -12.65 -18.44
CA SER A 129 -5.27 -12.11 -18.97
C SER A 129 -5.18 -10.60 -19.23
N GLU A 130 -4.52 -9.85 -18.35
CA GLU A 130 -4.34 -8.40 -18.51
C GLU A 130 -3.19 -8.06 -19.46
N GLY A 131 -2.23 -8.98 -19.65
CA GLY A 131 -1.05 -8.80 -20.49
C GLY A 131 -0.11 -7.68 -20.02
N GLY A 132 -0.13 -7.34 -18.74
CA GLY A 132 0.62 -6.22 -18.17
C GLY A 132 0.85 -6.33 -16.67
N PRO A 133 1.43 -5.29 -16.07
CA PRO A 133 1.66 -5.22 -14.63
C PRO A 133 0.33 -5.19 -13.84
N ILE A 134 0.26 -5.98 -12.77
CA ILE A 134 -0.91 -6.05 -11.88
C ILE A 134 -0.51 -5.89 -10.42
N VAL A 135 -1.43 -5.38 -9.61
CA VAL A 135 -1.40 -5.49 -8.14
C VAL A 135 -2.58 -6.34 -7.73
N SER A 136 -2.31 -7.43 -7.05
CA SER A 136 -3.33 -8.39 -6.64
C SER A 136 -3.08 -8.88 -5.21
N THR A 137 -3.93 -9.77 -4.74
CA THR A 137 -3.78 -10.41 -3.43
C THR A 137 -3.92 -11.92 -3.57
N TYR A 138 -3.20 -12.66 -2.75
CA TYR A 138 -3.38 -14.09 -2.62
C TYR A 138 -3.21 -14.54 -1.17
N THR A 139 -3.69 -15.72 -0.85
CA THR A 139 -3.52 -16.31 0.47
C THR A 139 -2.40 -17.35 0.40
N ALA A 140 -1.32 -17.12 1.15
CA ALA A 140 -0.22 -18.08 1.25
C ALA A 140 -0.65 -19.37 1.95
N THR A 141 0.19 -20.42 1.86
CA THR A 141 -0.11 -21.80 2.33
C THR A 141 -0.57 -21.88 3.79
N TYR A 142 -0.21 -20.94 4.63
CA TYR A 142 -0.60 -20.89 6.05
C TYR A 142 -1.75 -19.91 6.34
N GLY A 143 -2.52 -19.50 5.32
CA GLY A 143 -3.67 -18.61 5.49
C GLY A 143 -3.30 -17.13 5.67
N VAL A 144 -2.03 -16.76 5.47
CA VAL A 144 -1.58 -15.37 5.57
C VAL A 144 -1.88 -14.67 4.24
N PRO A 145 -2.70 -13.61 4.24
CA PRO A 145 -2.95 -12.82 3.04
C PRO A 145 -1.69 -12.02 2.66
N LYS A 146 -1.41 -11.93 1.38
CA LYS A 146 -0.26 -11.19 0.83
C LYS A 146 -0.71 -10.26 -0.29
N ILE A 147 -0.08 -9.12 -0.38
CA ILE A 147 -0.17 -8.21 -1.53
C ILE A 147 0.94 -8.58 -2.49
N VAL A 148 0.64 -8.66 -3.77
CA VAL A 148 1.60 -9.03 -4.80
C VAL A 148 1.61 -7.99 -5.92
N PHE A 149 2.81 -7.62 -6.34
CA PHE A 149 3.09 -6.88 -7.56
C PHE A 149 3.67 -7.87 -8.55
N ALA A 150 3.02 -8.05 -9.68
CA ALA A 150 3.44 -9.01 -10.69
C ALA A 150 3.38 -8.40 -12.09
N MET A 151 4.28 -8.85 -12.97
CA MET A 151 4.32 -8.41 -14.36
C MET A 151 4.89 -9.50 -15.27
N PRO A 152 4.53 -9.52 -16.57
CA PRO A 152 5.22 -10.38 -17.53
C PRO A 152 6.67 -9.92 -17.70
N LEU A 153 7.57 -10.86 -17.93
CA LEU A 153 8.94 -10.56 -18.32
C LEU A 153 8.99 -10.01 -19.76
N SER A 154 9.86 -9.04 -19.99
CA SER A 154 10.14 -8.55 -21.36
C SER A 154 10.77 -9.60 -22.28
N ARG A 155 11.36 -10.64 -21.70
CA ARG A 155 11.96 -11.78 -22.37
C ARG A 155 11.88 -13.01 -21.47
N ASP A 156 11.47 -14.13 -22.05
CA ASP A 156 11.45 -15.42 -21.37
C ASP A 156 12.83 -15.86 -20.94
N ILE A 157 12.93 -16.47 -19.77
CA ILE A 157 14.16 -16.95 -19.16
C ILE A 157 14.03 -18.43 -18.87
N THR A 158 15.00 -19.22 -19.34
CA THR A 158 15.05 -20.65 -19.06
C THR A 158 16.14 -20.94 -18.03
N LEU A 159 15.75 -21.47 -16.88
CA LEU A 159 16.63 -21.92 -15.81
C LEU A 159 16.38 -23.41 -15.58
N ASP A 160 17.43 -24.23 -15.68
CA ASP A 160 17.37 -25.70 -15.50
C ASP A 160 16.24 -26.38 -16.30
N GLY A 161 16.03 -25.95 -17.54
CA GLY A 161 15.01 -26.52 -18.43
C GLY A 161 13.58 -26.05 -18.18
N VAL A 162 13.33 -25.17 -17.21
CA VAL A 162 12.04 -24.53 -16.97
C VAL A 162 12.07 -23.10 -17.48
N THR A 163 11.11 -22.76 -18.32
CA THR A 163 10.97 -21.40 -18.85
C THR A 163 10.03 -20.60 -17.94
N TYR A 164 10.50 -19.43 -17.53
CA TYR A 164 9.76 -18.44 -16.74
C TYR A 164 9.44 -17.25 -17.61
N THR A 165 8.23 -16.71 -17.47
CA THR A 165 7.65 -15.70 -18.35
C THR A 165 7.09 -14.50 -17.58
N GLY A 166 7.13 -14.55 -16.24
CA GLY A 166 6.71 -13.47 -15.35
C GLY A 166 7.56 -13.37 -14.09
N LEU A 167 7.50 -12.22 -13.47
CA LEU A 167 8.15 -11.95 -12.17
C LEU A 167 7.17 -11.27 -11.22
N ALA A 168 7.36 -11.52 -9.92
CA ALA A 168 6.54 -10.93 -8.88
C ALA A 168 7.31 -10.74 -7.58
N VAL A 169 6.83 -9.78 -6.77
CA VAL A 169 7.19 -9.64 -5.36
C VAL A 169 5.93 -9.64 -4.51
N SER A 170 6.02 -10.21 -3.32
CA SER A 170 4.91 -10.21 -2.37
C SER A 170 5.30 -9.55 -1.05
N TYR A 171 4.30 -8.97 -0.41
CA TYR A 171 4.38 -8.32 0.89
C TYR A 171 3.37 -8.95 1.84
N ASP A 172 3.72 -9.06 3.11
CA ASP A 172 2.74 -9.35 4.14
C ASP A 172 1.80 -8.14 4.30
N THR A 173 0.57 -8.38 4.71
CA THR A 173 -0.43 -7.29 4.79
C THR A 173 -0.14 -6.27 5.89
N ASP A 174 0.73 -6.60 6.85
CA ASP A 174 1.23 -5.66 7.87
C ASP A 174 2.00 -4.48 7.26
N VAL A 175 2.58 -4.64 6.06
CA VAL A 175 3.18 -3.52 5.33
C VAL A 175 2.18 -2.37 5.07
N VAL A 176 0.88 -2.68 4.98
CA VAL A 176 -0.16 -1.64 4.83
C VAL A 176 -0.32 -0.85 6.11
N ASP A 177 -0.24 -1.51 7.26
CA ASP A 177 -0.30 -0.84 8.57
C ASP A 177 0.89 0.11 8.72
N ASP A 178 2.09 -0.35 8.36
CA ASP A 178 3.31 0.47 8.35
C ASP A 178 3.22 1.68 7.39
N LEU A 179 2.54 1.51 6.25
CA LEU A 179 2.28 2.60 5.30
C LEU A 179 1.32 3.65 5.86
N VAL A 180 0.30 3.20 6.60
CA VAL A 180 -0.71 4.08 7.22
C VAL A 180 -0.10 4.83 8.41
N ASP A 181 0.70 4.15 9.22
CA ASP A 181 1.35 4.74 10.39
C ASP A 181 2.57 5.62 10.04
N GLY A 182 2.99 5.63 8.76
CA GLY A 182 4.14 6.41 8.28
C GLY A 182 5.49 5.85 8.72
N SER A 183 5.55 4.67 9.31
CA SER A 183 6.78 4.06 9.84
C SER A 183 7.72 3.53 8.75
N LEU A 184 7.22 3.26 7.56
CA LEU A 184 7.98 2.69 6.44
C LEU A 184 8.99 3.67 5.82
N TYR A 185 8.82 4.98 6.04
CA TYR A 185 9.62 6.06 5.43
C TYR A 185 10.05 7.13 6.44
N GLY A 186 9.87 6.86 7.74
CA GLY A 186 10.29 7.76 8.83
C GLY A 186 11.76 7.72 9.15
#